data_f2ecc91192fb58f4866d52119223fadf
#
_entry.id   f2ecc91192fb58f4866d52119223fadf
#
_cell.length_a   1.000
_cell.length_b   1.000
_cell.length_c   1.000
_cell.angle_alpha   90.00
_cell.angle_beta   90.00
_cell.angle_gamma   90.00
#
_symmetry.space_group_name_H-M   'P 1'
#
loop_
_entity.id
_entity.type
_entity.pdbx_description
1 polymer ?
#
loop_
_entity_poly.entity_id
_entity_poly.type
_entity_poly.pdbx_seq_one_letter_code
_entity_poly.pdbx_strand_id
1 'polypeptide(L)'
;MTFAIVGEVALRHVSICSDEKWSLSIIDDNNISSKVRNNLEKYFNDKYNATGINADVYMDALTEDWIDNQIKNEVKNGLDYTNGKSDNYGFKADFSELNSSISDFFNAYADENNYVKDSGFEKKIETAQKNAQNIVISYCDVFKFDKLKSEGVLPQVRHYLGIVNNPVFEILLIISIAVFISLLILVNKKNIKFTLYWAASALIISGIIMLIPCIYINAVNYFDAFIIKQEQIFLAFTSFMYNAVNSVMYTSIGLVTVGAVLMIIFSILKSKKNN
;
A
#
# COMPACT_ATOMS: atom_id res chain seq x y z
N MET A 1 -17.00 -16.16 19.62
CA MET A 1 -15.73 -15.58 20.06
C MET A 1 -14.65 -15.67 18.97
N THR A 2 -14.31 -16.84 18.43
CA THR A 2 -13.30 -17.00 17.36
C THR A 2 -13.54 -16.05 16.16
N PHE A 3 -14.74 -16.06 15.57
CA PHE A 3 -15.05 -15.18 14.44
C PHE A 3 -14.97 -13.67 14.78
N ALA A 4 -15.30 -13.29 16.02
CA ALA A 4 -15.17 -11.89 16.44
C ALA A 4 -13.69 -11.48 16.54
N ILE A 5 -12.82 -12.37 17.04
CA ILE A 5 -11.37 -12.13 17.09
C ILE A 5 -10.79 -12.03 15.69
N VAL A 6 -11.15 -12.95 14.78
CA VAL A 6 -10.70 -12.92 13.37
C VAL A 6 -11.16 -11.63 12.69
N GLY A 7 -12.43 -11.24 12.91
CA GLY A 7 -12.98 -10.00 12.36
C GLY A 7 -12.24 -8.76 12.85
N GLU A 8 -11.98 -8.67 14.17
CA GLU A 8 -11.22 -7.55 14.75
C GLU A 8 -9.80 -7.45 14.17
N VAL A 9 -9.09 -8.58 14.09
CA VAL A 9 -7.75 -8.61 13.48
C VAL A 9 -7.80 -8.19 12.02
N ALA A 10 -8.75 -8.69 11.23
CA ALA A 10 -8.89 -8.31 9.83
C ALA A 10 -9.12 -6.81 9.65
N LEU A 11 -10.05 -6.22 10.43
CA LEU A 11 -10.33 -4.78 10.38
C LEU A 11 -9.10 -3.94 10.75
N ARG A 12 -8.42 -4.32 11.82
CA ARG A 12 -7.23 -3.64 12.29
C ARG A 12 -6.13 -3.62 11.22
N HIS A 13 -5.93 -4.74 10.51
CA HIS A 13 -4.93 -4.82 9.44
C HIS A 13 -5.33 -4.03 8.19
N VAL A 14 -6.61 -4.00 7.83
CA VAL A 14 -7.10 -3.13 6.76
C VAL A 14 -6.84 -1.66 7.10
N SER A 15 -7.09 -1.25 8.35
CA SER A 15 -6.79 0.11 8.82
C SER A 15 -5.28 0.42 8.78
N ILE A 16 -4.41 -0.51 9.21
CA ILE A 16 -2.95 -0.36 9.14
C ILE A 16 -2.48 -0.23 7.70
N CYS A 17 -2.96 -1.07 6.78
CA CYS A 17 -2.59 -1.03 5.36
C CYS A 17 -3.07 0.25 4.66
N SER A 18 -4.07 0.94 5.20
CA SER A 18 -4.53 2.24 4.71
C SER A 18 -3.85 3.44 5.38
N ASP A 19 -2.86 3.20 6.26
CA ASP A 19 -2.07 4.25 6.90
C ASP A 19 -0.99 4.80 5.95
N GLU A 20 -0.82 6.13 5.97
CA GLU A 20 0.15 6.82 5.12
C GLU A 20 1.59 6.38 5.42
N LYS A 21 1.97 6.33 6.71
CA LYS A 21 3.35 5.99 7.10
C LYS A 21 3.73 4.58 6.69
N TRP A 22 2.77 3.65 6.78
CA TRP A 22 2.98 2.28 6.38
C TRP A 22 3.23 2.16 4.86
N SER A 23 2.45 2.89 4.05
CA SER A 23 2.62 2.90 2.59
C SER A 23 3.90 3.62 2.16
N LEU A 24 4.27 4.71 2.85
CA LEU A 24 5.52 5.44 2.58
C LEU A 24 6.75 4.60 2.93
N SER A 25 6.72 3.81 4.01
CA SER A 25 7.85 2.93 4.36
C SER A 25 8.14 1.92 3.26
N ILE A 26 7.13 1.46 2.52
CA ILE A 26 7.33 0.55 1.38
C ILE A 26 8.14 1.23 0.27
N ILE A 27 7.90 2.53 0.03
CA ILE A 27 8.65 3.30 -0.98
C ILE A 27 10.12 3.39 -0.58
N ASP A 28 10.39 3.75 0.69
CA ASP A 28 11.73 3.95 1.22
C ASP A 28 12.49 2.62 1.33
N ASP A 29 11.91 1.60 1.93
CA ASP A 29 12.55 0.29 2.19
C ASP A 29 12.94 -0.45 0.89
N ASN A 30 12.23 -0.19 -0.21
CA ASN A 30 12.48 -0.83 -1.50
C ASN A 30 13.20 0.07 -2.51
N ASN A 31 13.64 1.27 -2.12
CA ASN A 31 14.29 2.26 -2.99
C ASN A 31 13.49 2.50 -4.29
N ILE A 32 12.17 2.62 -4.18
CA ILE A 32 11.27 2.71 -5.35
C ILE A 32 11.56 3.97 -6.15
N SER A 33 11.86 5.08 -5.49
CA SER A 33 12.15 6.36 -6.14
C SER A 33 13.37 6.28 -7.05
N SER A 34 14.46 5.66 -6.60
CA SER A 34 15.65 5.42 -7.41
C SER A 34 15.34 4.52 -8.62
N LYS A 35 14.53 3.47 -8.44
CA LYS A 35 14.11 2.59 -9.54
C LYS A 35 13.23 3.32 -10.56
N VAL A 36 12.32 4.17 -10.11
CA VAL A 36 11.51 5.02 -11.01
C VAL A 36 12.41 5.92 -11.83
N ARG A 37 13.39 6.58 -11.21
CA ARG A 37 14.36 7.44 -11.90
C ARG A 37 15.14 6.66 -12.96
N ASN A 38 15.72 5.54 -12.61
CA ASN A 38 16.48 4.70 -13.53
C ASN A 38 15.62 4.18 -14.70
N ASN A 39 14.38 3.82 -14.44
CA ASN A 39 13.45 3.36 -15.48
C ASN A 39 13.00 4.51 -16.40
N LEU A 40 12.84 5.74 -15.88
CA LEU A 40 12.58 6.94 -16.69
C LEU A 40 13.78 7.27 -17.59
N GLU A 41 14.99 7.26 -17.04
CA GLU A 41 16.21 7.47 -17.80
C GLU A 41 16.35 6.46 -18.94
N LYS A 42 16.15 5.19 -18.65
CA LYS A 42 16.13 4.14 -19.67
C LYS A 42 15.06 4.39 -20.72
N TYR A 43 13.84 4.74 -20.31
CA TYR A 43 12.75 5.06 -21.25
C TYR A 43 13.13 6.19 -22.21
N PHE A 44 13.68 7.31 -21.70
CA PHE A 44 14.05 8.44 -22.53
C PHE A 44 15.25 8.11 -23.43
N ASN A 45 16.22 7.36 -22.95
CA ASN A 45 17.33 6.86 -23.78
C ASN A 45 16.82 5.96 -24.92
N ASP A 46 15.90 5.04 -24.66
CA ASP A 46 15.31 4.16 -25.68
C ASP A 46 14.50 4.95 -26.73
N LYS A 47 14.01 6.14 -26.38
CA LYS A 47 13.26 7.04 -27.28
C LYS A 47 14.14 8.00 -28.08
N TYR A 48 15.42 8.11 -27.79
CA TYR A 48 16.33 9.03 -28.48
C TYR A 48 16.26 8.95 -30.01
N ASN A 49 16.33 7.74 -30.57
CA ASN A 49 16.27 7.54 -32.03
C ASN A 49 14.95 8.01 -32.68
N ALA A 50 13.87 8.08 -31.91
CA ALA A 50 12.56 8.51 -32.41
C ALA A 50 12.32 10.01 -32.21
N THR A 51 12.92 10.61 -31.19
CA THR A 51 12.65 11.99 -30.77
C THR A 51 13.79 12.95 -31.09
N GLY A 52 15.01 12.44 -31.16
CA GLY A 52 16.24 13.27 -31.27
C GLY A 52 16.58 14.00 -29.96
N ILE A 53 15.86 13.77 -28.88
CA ILE A 53 16.05 14.47 -27.59
C ILE A 53 16.83 13.54 -26.67
N ASN A 54 18.00 14.01 -26.18
CA ASN A 54 18.82 13.25 -25.21
C ASN A 54 18.06 13.12 -23.88
N ALA A 55 18.24 11.98 -23.20
CA ALA A 55 17.65 11.75 -21.90
C ALA A 55 18.02 12.82 -20.86
N ASP A 56 19.23 13.38 -20.91
CA ASP A 56 19.68 14.42 -20.00
C ASP A 56 18.75 15.65 -19.99
N VAL A 57 18.17 16.00 -21.15
CA VAL A 57 17.18 17.11 -21.27
C VAL A 57 16.00 16.92 -20.32
N TYR A 58 15.63 15.67 -20.05
CA TYR A 58 14.55 15.35 -19.12
C TYR A 58 15.08 15.12 -17.70
N MET A 59 16.20 14.39 -17.58
CA MET A 59 16.68 13.84 -16.31
C MET A 59 17.38 14.87 -15.43
N ASP A 60 17.87 15.99 -15.99
CA ASP A 60 18.43 17.09 -15.21
C ASP A 60 17.36 17.76 -14.31
N ALA A 61 16.13 17.84 -14.79
CA ALA A 61 14.99 18.33 -14.00
C ALA A 61 14.34 17.27 -13.11
N LEU A 62 14.55 15.97 -13.41
CA LEU A 62 13.95 14.84 -12.70
C LEU A 62 14.94 14.23 -11.72
N THR A 63 15.34 15.01 -10.71
CA THR A 63 16.24 14.54 -9.66
C THR A 63 15.57 13.43 -8.83
N GLU A 64 16.38 12.60 -8.14
CA GLU A 64 15.84 11.53 -7.28
C GLU A 64 14.94 12.11 -6.17
N ASP A 65 15.34 13.22 -5.55
CA ASP A 65 14.54 13.90 -4.52
C ASP A 65 13.22 14.43 -5.08
N TRP A 66 13.21 14.98 -6.29
CA TRP A 66 11.99 15.43 -6.93
C TRP A 66 11.04 14.24 -7.17
N ILE A 67 11.54 13.14 -7.74
CA ILE A 67 10.77 11.93 -8.00
C ILE A 67 10.23 11.35 -6.70
N ASP A 68 11.05 11.26 -5.66
CA ASP A 68 10.65 10.76 -4.34
C ASP A 68 9.48 11.57 -3.77
N ASN A 69 9.60 12.91 -3.82
CA ASN A 69 8.54 13.79 -3.37
C ASN A 69 7.24 13.60 -4.19
N GLN A 70 7.35 13.40 -5.52
CA GLN A 70 6.16 13.18 -6.35
C GLN A 70 5.48 11.85 -6.02
N ILE A 71 6.23 10.77 -5.87
CA ILE A 71 5.70 9.45 -5.49
C ILE A 71 5.01 9.53 -4.12
N LYS A 72 5.66 10.12 -3.12
CA LYS A 72 5.11 10.25 -1.77
C LYS A 72 3.84 11.10 -1.75
N ASN A 73 3.82 12.21 -2.49
CA ASN A 73 2.63 13.05 -2.62
C ASN A 73 1.48 12.30 -3.32
N GLU A 74 1.78 11.51 -4.33
CA GLU A 74 0.79 10.71 -5.04
C GLU A 74 0.18 9.64 -4.14
N VAL A 75 1.02 8.91 -3.41
CA VAL A 75 0.58 7.91 -2.41
C VAL A 75 -0.29 8.57 -1.35
N LYS A 76 0.12 9.71 -0.82
CA LYS A 76 -0.66 10.48 0.16
C LYS A 76 -2.02 10.89 -0.40
N ASN A 77 -2.07 11.48 -1.60
CA ASN A 77 -3.31 11.91 -2.24
C ASN A 77 -4.26 10.72 -2.48
N GLY A 78 -3.73 9.58 -2.94
CA GLY A 78 -4.50 8.35 -3.13
C GLY A 78 -5.09 7.81 -1.82
N LEU A 79 -4.30 7.79 -0.76
CA LEU A 79 -4.73 7.37 0.57
C LEU A 79 -5.70 8.35 1.21
N ASP A 80 -5.49 9.66 1.08
CA ASP A 80 -6.42 10.67 1.59
C ASP A 80 -7.78 10.57 0.90
N TYR A 81 -7.80 10.27 -0.40
CA TYR A 81 -9.05 10.01 -1.11
C TYR A 81 -9.72 8.71 -0.62
N THR A 82 -9.00 7.60 -0.55
CA THR A 82 -9.56 6.30 -0.14
C THR A 82 -10.02 6.29 1.31
N ASN A 83 -9.34 7.02 2.19
CA ASN A 83 -9.72 7.19 3.59
C ASN A 83 -10.82 8.24 3.81
N GLY A 84 -11.33 8.87 2.75
CA GLY A 84 -12.40 9.88 2.84
C GLY A 84 -11.96 11.23 3.42
N LYS A 85 -10.65 11.48 3.52
CA LYS A 85 -10.10 12.77 3.96
C LYS A 85 -10.13 13.83 2.85
N SER A 86 -10.17 13.40 1.58
CA SER A 86 -10.31 14.25 0.40
C SER A 86 -11.42 13.72 -0.50
N ASP A 87 -12.21 14.63 -1.09
CA ASP A 87 -13.24 14.26 -2.08
C ASP A 87 -12.68 14.16 -3.50
N ASN A 88 -11.52 14.73 -3.73
CA ASN A 88 -10.86 14.75 -5.02
C ASN A 88 -9.51 14.03 -4.94
N TYR A 89 -9.29 13.17 -5.92
CA TYR A 89 -7.99 12.59 -6.20
C TYR A 89 -7.51 13.07 -7.57
N GLY A 90 -6.24 13.40 -7.66
CA GLY A 90 -5.56 13.73 -8.92
C GLY A 90 -4.10 14.06 -8.66
N PHE A 91 -3.24 13.56 -9.54
CA PHE A 91 -1.82 13.86 -9.53
C PHE A 91 -1.59 15.36 -9.76
N LYS A 92 -0.80 15.98 -8.90
CA LYS A 92 -0.39 17.37 -9.01
C LYS A 92 1.12 17.46 -8.82
N ALA A 93 1.84 17.75 -9.89
CA ALA A 93 3.28 17.98 -9.86
C ALA A 93 3.61 19.31 -10.47
N ASP A 94 4.66 19.94 -9.99
CA ASP A 94 5.26 21.09 -10.63
C ASP A 94 6.27 20.60 -11.69
N PHE A 95 5.94 20.85 -12.95
CA PHE A 95 6.78 20.50 -14.09
C PHE A 95 7.50 21.72 -14.69
N SER A 96 7.60 22.82 -13.96
CA SER A 96 8.20 24.08 -14.48
C SER A 96 9.64 23.86 -14.95
N GLU A 97 10.48 23.19 -14.18
CA GLU A 97 11.87 22.90 -14.54
C GLU A 97 11.97 21.96 -15.74
N LEU A 98 11.16 20.88 -15.78
CA LEU A 98 11.11 19.96 -16.92
C LEU A 98 10.66 20.69 -18.19
N ASN A 99 9.64 21.53 -18.09
CA ASN A 99 9.15 22.30 -19.21
C ASN A 99 10.20 23.31 -19.71
N SER A 100 10.92 23.97 -18.82
CA SER A 100 12.02 24.87 -19.16
C SER A 100 13.12 24.12 -19.90
N SER A 101 13.60 23.01 -19.36
CA SER A 101 14.68 22.22 -19.98
C SER A 101 14.31 21.75 -21.39
N ILE A 102 13.07 21.29 -21.60
CA ILE A 102 12.57 20.92 -22.94
C ILE A 102 12.53 22.14 -23.86
N SER A 103 12.02 23.29 -23.38
CA SER A 103 11.96 24.51 -24.18
C SER A 103 13.35 25.01 -24.59
N ASP A 104 14.30 25.01 -23.67
CA ASP A 104 15.67 25.44 -23.88
C ASP A 104 16.38 24.57 -24.94
N PHE A 105 16.17 23.23 -24.86
CA PHE A 105 16.67 22.31 -25.89
C PHE A 105 16.10 22.64 -27.27
N PHE A 106 14.79 22.83 -27.41
CA PHE A 106 14.18 23.13 -28.70
C PHE A 106 14.64 24.51 -29.23
N ASN A 107 14.76 25.51 -28.34
CA ASN A 107 15.22 26.83 -28.71
C ASN A 107 16.68 26.84 -29.19
N ALA A 108 17.57 26.14 -28.47
CA ALA A 108 18.96 25.99 -28.87
C ALA A 108 19.07 25.29 -30.23
N TYR A 109 18.32 24.20 -30.44
CA TYR A 109 18.28 23.50 -31.73
C TYR A 109 17.80 24.42 -32.89
N ALA A 110 16.75 25.22 -32.63
CA ALA A 110 16.22 26.13 -33.63
C ALA A 110 17.25 27.22 -34.01
N ASP A 111 17.95 27.77 -33.02
CA ASP A 111 18.96 28.81 -33.22
C ASP A 111 20.18 28.27 -33.98
N GLU A 112 20.67 27.08 -33.65
CA GLU A 112 21.79 26.42 -34.33
C GLU A 112 21.47 26.07 -35.80
N ASN A 113 20.23 25.72 -36.11
CA ASN A 113 19.79 25.27 -37.44
C ASN A 113 19.05 26.37 -38.24
N ASN A 114 19.00 27.60 -37.74
CA ASN A 114 18.23 28.70 -38.33
C ASN A 114 16.76 28.33 -38.60
N TYR A 115 16.16 27.58 -37.70
CA TYR A 115 14.76 27.15 -37.81
C TYR A 115 13.80 28.26 -37.39
N VAL A 116 12.74 28.47 -38.17
CA VAL A 116 11.75 29.52 -37.86
C VAL A 116 10.90 29.12 -36.65
N LYS A 117 10.91 29.98 -35.63
CA LYS A 117 10.11 29.81 -34.40
C LYS A 117 8.70 30.36 -34.65
N ASP A 118 7.90 29.61 -35.41
CA ASP A 118 6.50 29.93 -35.69
C ASP A 118 5.55 29.21 -34.73
N SER A 119 4.23 29.36 -34.91
CA SER A 119 3.20 28.69 -34.11
C SER A 119 3.26 27.15 -34.17
N GLY A 120 3.79 26.60 -35.26
CA GLY A 120 4.02 25.19 -35.42
C GLY A 120 5.18 24.68 -34.53
N PHE A 121 6.21 25.51 -34.38
CA PHE A 121 7.34 25.25 -33.50
C PHE A 121 6.90 25.24 -32.02
N GLU A 122 6.16 26.27 -31.59
CA GLU A 122 5.62 26.35 -30.24
C GLU A 122 4.74 25.12 -29.89
N LYS A 123 3.89 24.69 -30.82
CA LYS A 123 3.05 23.51 -30.64
C LYS A 123 3.86 22.22 -30.51
N LYS A 124 5.03 22.11 -31.14
CA LYS A 124 5.93 20.97 -30.97
C LYS A 124 6.52 20.93 -29.56
N ILE A 125 6.93 22.07 -29.02
CA ILE A 125 7.42 22.19 -27.63
C ILE A 125 6.32 21.75 -26.66
N GLU A 126 5.12 22.33 -26.77
CA GLU A 126 3.98 22.00 -25.91
C GLU A 126 3.66 20.50 -25.96
N THR A 127 3.69 19.91 -27.15
CA THR A 127 3.45 18.48 -27.33
C THR A 127 4.53 17.62 -26.66
N ALA A 128 5.81 18.02 -26.80
CA ALA A 128 6.93 17.33 -26.16
C ALA A 128 6.83 17.41 -24.63
N GLN A 129 6.54 18.60 -24.09
CA GLN A 129 6.32 18.82 -22.66
C GLN A 129 5.19 17.96 -22.12
N LYS A 130 4.02 17.99 -22.76
CA LYS A 130 2.86 17.20 -22.35
C LYS A 130 3.12 15.69 -22.38
N ASN A 131 3.81 15.23 -23.41
CA ASN A 131 4.19 13.81 -23.51
C ASN A 131 5.16 13.42 -22.41
N ALA A 132 6.19 14.24 -22.13
CA ALA A 132 7.13 13.98 -21.04
C ALA A 132 6.41 13.95 -19.69
N GLN A 133 5.54 14.94 -19.40
CA GLN A 133 4.75 14.99 -18.18
C GLN A 133 3.89 13.71 -17.99
N ASN A 134 3.17 13.29 -19.04
CA ASN A 134 2.33 12.07 -18.97
C ASN A 134 3.16 10.82 -18.68
N ILE A 135 4.36 10.71 -19.22
CA ILE A 135 5.28 9.60 -18.95
C ILE A 135 5.72 9.64 -17.49
N VAL A 136 6.18 10.79 -17.00
CA VAL A 136 6.63 10.96 -15.61
C VAL A 136 5.49 10.62 -14.64
N ILE A 137 4.29 11.16 -14.85
CA ILE A 137 3.09 10.83 -14.06
C ILE A 137 2.86 9.31 -14.02
N SER A 138 2.89 8.68 -15.19
CA SER A 138 2.66 7.24 -15.32
C SER A 138 3.69 6.36 -14.58
N TYR A 139 4.94 6.85 -14.44
CA TYR A 139 6.00 6.16 -13.71
C TYR A 139 5.96 6.43 -12.21
N CYS A 140 5.59 7.65 -11.80
CA CYS A 140 5.45 8.03 -10.39
C CYS A 140 4.20 7.44 -9.72
N ASP A 141 3.13 7.12 -10.47
CA ASP A 141 1.94 6.43 -9.97
C ASP A 141 2.22 4.93 -9.78
N VAL A 142 3.02 4.61 -8.75
CA VAL A 142 3.50 3.25 -8.48
C VAL A 142 2.42 2.31 -7.95
N PHE A 143 1.35 2.83 -7.34
CA PHE A 143 0.18 2.07 -6.89
C PHE A 143 -0.99 2.12 -7.91
N LYS A 144 -0.79 2.79 -9.06
CA LYS A 144 -1.78 2.89 -10.14
C LYS A 144 -3.12 3.47 -9.70
N PHE A 145 -3.09 4.47 -8.83
CA PHE A 145 -4.29 5.13 -8.34
C PHE A 145 -5.11 5.77 -9.47
N ASP A 146 -4.48 6.39 -10.47
CA ASP A 146 -5.18 6.95 -11.64
C ASP A 146 -5.95 5.87 -12.41
N LYS A 147 -5.31 4.72 -12.64
CA LYS A 147 -5.95 3.59 -13.31
C LYS A 147 -7.09 3.02 -12.47
N LEU A 148 -6.87 2.79 -11.17
CA LEU A 148 -7.88 2.28 -10.25
C LEU A 148 -9.09 3.24 -10.16
N LYS A 149 -8.84 4.56 -10.25
CA LYS A 149 -9.91 5.56 -10.30
C LYS A 149 -10.71 5.47 -11.59
N SER A 150 -10.03 5.41 -12.75
CA SER A 150 -10.69 5.35 -14.06
C SER A 150 -11.51 4.07 -14.25
N GLU A 151 -11.12 2.98 -13.62
CA GLU A 151 -11.84 1.70 -13.60
C GLU A 151 -12.93 1.64 -12.53
N GLY A 152 -13.14 2.69 -11.74
CA GLY A 152 -14.15 2.75 -10.68
C GLY A 152 -13.83 1.91 -9.43
N VAL A 153 -12.62 1.36 -9.34
CA VAL A 153 -12.16 0.56 -8.18
C VAL A 153 -11.90 1.45 -6.96
N LEU A 154 -11.27 2.60 -7.16
CA LEU A 154 -10.91 3.50 -6.07
C LEU A 154 -12.13 4.01 -5.26
N PRO A 155 -13.24 4.42 -5.89
CA PRO A 155 -14.48 4.75 -5.17
C PRO A 155 -15.07 3.58 -4.37
N GLN A 156 -14.95 2.34 -4.86
CA GLN A 156 -15.39 1.16 -4.12
C GLN A 156 -14.50 0.92 -2.90
N VAL A 157 -13.17 1.00 -3.05
CA VAL A 157 -12.23 0.91 -1.93
C VAL A 157 -12.56 1.97 -0.88
N ARG A 158 -12.78 3.22 -1.28
CA ARG A 158 -13.21 4.31 -0.39
C ARG A 158 -14.48 3.95 0.39
N HIS A 159 -15.48 3.40 -0.30
CA HIS A 159 -16.73 2.99 0.33
C HIS A 159 -16.50 1.91 1.40
N TYR A 160 -15.75 0.87 1.08
CA TYR A 160 -15.46 -0.21 2.04
C TYR A 160 -14.58 0.25 3.20
N LEU A 161 -13.56 1.07 2.94
CA LEU A 161 -12.73 1.66 4.00
C LEU A 161 -13.54 2.57 4.92
N GLY A 162 -14.52 3.30 4.37
CA GLY A 162 -15.45 4.10 5.17
C GLY A 162 -16.29 3.26 6.15
N ILE A 163 -16.64 2.03 5.77
CA ILE A 163 -17.32 1.09 6.67
C ILE A 163 -16.34 0.53 7.72
N VAL A 164 -15.17 0.09 7.28
CA VAL A 164 -14.14 -0.52 8.14
C VAL A 164 -13.59 0.47 9.17
N ASN A 165 -13.32 1.71 8.74
CA ASN A 165 -12.78 2.77 9.61
C ASN A 165 -13.88 3.46 10.45
N ASN A 166 -15.13 2.99 10.37
CA ASN A 166 -16.19 3.54 11.21
C ASN A 166 -16.00 3.04 12.65
N PRO A 167 -15.77 3.96 13.62
CA PRO A 167 -15.51 3.59 15.01
C PRO A 167 -16.67 2.81 15.67
N VAL A 168 -17.89 2.97 15.15
CA VAL A 168 -19.04 2.21 15.64
C VAL A 168 -18.86 0.70 15.37
N PHE A 169 -18.28 0.34 14.24
CA PHE A 169 -18.05 -1.06 13.88
C PHE A 169 -16.98 -1.71 14.76
N GLU A 170 -15.87 -1.00 15.03
CA GLU A 170 -14.82 -1.43 15.96
C GLU A 170 -15.40 -1.62 17.39
N ILE A 171 -16.16 -0.63 17.88
CA ILE A 171 -16.81 -0.70 19.20
C ILE A 171 -17.75 -1.90 19.30
N LEU A 172 -18.55 -2.18 18.26
CA LEU A 172 -19.46 -3.34 18.24
C LEU A 172 -18.72 -4.67 18.33
N LEU A 173 -17.56 -4.81 17.67
CA LEU A 173 -16.74 -6.01 17.76
C LEU A 173 -16.14 -6.18 19.16
N ILE A 174 -15.59 -5.11 19.74
CA ILE A 174 -15.07 -5.13 21.12
C ILE A 174 -16.16 -5.50 22.11
N ILE A 175 -17.35 -4.91 21.99
CA ILE A 175 -18.51 -5.26 22.82
C ILE A 175 -18.88 -6.74 22.64
N SER A 176 -18.87 -7.24 21.40
CA SER A 176 -19.20 -8.65 21.15
C SER A 176 -18.21 -9.60 21.84
N ILE A 177 -16.92 -9.30 21.80
CA ILE A 177 -15.88 -10.07 22.52
C ILE A 177 -16.12 -10.01 24.04
N ALA A 178 -16.40 -8.83 24.59
CA ALA A 178 -16.70 -8.67 26.01
C ALA A 178 -17.95 -9.44 26.44
N VAL A 179 -19.00 -9.44 25.62
CA VAL A 179 -20.23 -10.25 25.86
C VAL A 179 -19.90 -11.75 25.85
N PHE A 180 -19.12 -12.24 24.88
CA PHE A 180 -18.70 -13.63 24.83
C PHE A 180 -17.88 -14.04 26.07
N ILE A 181 -16.97 -13.22 26.54
CA ILE A 181 -16.20 -13.46 27.77
C ILE A 181 -17.15 -13.50 28.97
N SER A 182 -18.09 -12.57 29.08
CA SER A 182 -19.08 -12.53 30.16
C SER A 182 -19.95 -13.78 30.16
N LEU A 183 -20.42 -14.23 29.01
CA LEU A 183 -21.18 -15.47 28.87
C LEU A 183 -20.35 -16.71 29.28
N LEU A 184 -19.07 -16.77 28.89
CA LEU A 184 -18.18 -17.85 29.31
C LEU A 184 -18.00 -17.88 30.84
N ILE A 185 -17.89 -16.72 31.50
CA ILE A 185 -17.82 -16.63 32.97
C ILE A 185 -19.12 -17.10 33.59
N LEU A 186 -20.27 -16.70 33.08
CA LEU A 186 -21.58 -17.09 33.59
C LEU A 186 -21.81 -18.61 33.47
N VAL A 187 -21.51 -19.19 32.30
CA VAL A 187 -21.67 -20.64 32.06
C VAL A 187 -20.71 -21.43 32.94
N ASN A 188 -19.50 -20.96 33.16
CA ASN A 188 -18.50 -21.64 33.99
C ASN A 188 -18.49 -21.14 35.43
N LYS A 189 -19.56 -20.52 35.92
CA LYS A 189 -19.69 -19.95 37.28
C LYS A 189 -19.25 -20.91 38.42
N LYS A 190 -19.56 -22.20 38.28
CA LYS A 190 -19.16 -23.21 39.27
C LYS A 190 -17.68 -23.58 39.20
N ASN A 191 -17.03 -23.38 38.09
CA ASN A 191 -15.61 -23.69 37.87
C ASN A 191 -14.96 -22.75 36.87
N ILE A 192 -14.66 -21.56 37.33
CA ILE A 192 -14.20 -20.40 36.52
C ILE A 192 -12.94 -20.72 35.74
N LYS A 193 -12.13 -21.73 36.12
CA LYS A 193 -10.95 -22.17 35.40
C LYS A 193 -11.27 -22.57 33.95
N PHE A 194 -12.47 -23.13 33.67
CA PHE A 194 -12.87 -23.49 32.31
C PHE A 194 -13.09 -22.28 31.41
N THR A 195 -13.32 -21.10 31.97
CA THR A 195 -13.33 -19.84 31.17
C THR A 195 -11.98 -19.62 30.50
N LEU A 196 -10.87 -19.86 31.22
CA LEU A 196 -9.52 -19.78 30.64
C LEU A 196 -9.31 -20.80 29.52
N TYR A 197 -9.80 -22.04 29.70
CA TYR A 197 -9.72 -23.08 28.67
C TYR A 197 -10.41 -22.64 27.36
N TRP A 198 -11.65 -22.15 27.44
CA TRP A 198 -12.42 -21.75 26.28
C TRP A 198 -11.87 -20.47 25.63
N ALA A 199 -11.42 -19.52 26.43
CA ALA A 199 -10.76 -18.32 25.91
C ALA A 199 -9.45 -18.67 25.20
N ALA A 200 -8.60 -19.50 25.81
CA ALA A 200 -7.37 -20.01 25.22
C ALA A 200 -7.63 -20.75 23.90
N SER A 201 -8.61 -21.65 23.89
CA SER A 201 -8.99 -22.38 22.67
C SER A 201 -9.46 -21.43 21.54
N ALA A 202 -10.25 -20.39 21.86
CA ALA A 202 -10.71 -19.44 20.89
C ALA A 202 -9.54 -18.62 20.28
N LEU A 203 -8.56 -18.21 21.09
CA LEU A 203 -7.35 -17.51 20.60
C LEU A 203 -6.50 -18.42 19.71
N ILE A 204 -6.24 -19.66 20.12
CA ILE A 204 -5.45 -20.62 19.34
C ILE A 204 -6.12 -20.88 17.98
N ILE A 205 -7.42 -21.19 17.99
CA ILE A 205 -8.17 -21.48 16.75
C ILE A 205 -8.19 -20.26 15.83
N SER A 206 -8.44 -19.06 16.39
CA SER A 206 -8.42 -17.81 15.61
C SER A 206 -7.05 -17.57 14.96
N GLY A 207 -5.97 -17.73 15.74
CA GLY A 207 -4.61 -17.58 15.23
C GLY A 207 -4.29 -18.60 14.14
N ILE A 208 -4.65 -19.87 14.31
CA ILE A 208 -4.38 -20.92 13.32
C ILE A 208 -5.14 -20.67 12.00
N ILE A 209 -6.43 -20.28 12.07
CA ILE A 209 -7.24 -19.99 10.88
C ILE A 209 -6.60 -18.90 10.02
N MET A 210 -6.02 -17.86 10.65
CA MET A 210 -5.34 -16.77 9.92
C MET A 210 -3.90 -17.13 9.52
N LEU A 211 -3.20 -17.90 10.34
CA LEU A 211 -1.80 -18.25 10.14
C LEU A 211 -1.60 -19.16 8.91
N ILE A 212 -2.48 -20.15 8.72
CA ILE A 212 -2.36 -21.14 7.63
C ILE A 212 -2.30 -20.46 6.25
N PRO A 213 -3.26 -19.58 5.86
CA PRO A 213 -3.19 -18.90 4.57
C PRO A 213 -1.97 -17.98 4.44
N CYS A 214 -1.55 -17.30 5.53
CA CYS A 214 -0.35 -16.46 5.50
C CYS A 214 0.92 -17.27 5.23
N ILE A 215 1.10 -18.43 5.89
CA ILE A 215 2.22 -19.34 5.64
C ILE A 215 2.19 -19.85 4.20
N TYR A 216 1.02 -20.24 3.70
CA TYR A 216 0.89 -20.73 2.32
C TYR A 216 1.31 -19.64 1.31
N ILE A 217 0.78 -18.42 1.43
CA ILE A 217 1.10 -17.31 0.52
C ILE A 217 2.62 -17.04 0.48
N ASN A 218 3.26 -17.03 1.65
CA ASN A 218 4.72 -16.83 1.74
C ASN A 218 5.51 -18.03 1.19
N ALA A 219 5.08 -19.25 1.47
CA ALA A 219 5.81 -20.46 1.04
C ALA A 219 5.82 -20.67 -0.47
N VAL A 220 4.75 -20.25 -1.16
CA VAL A 220 4.65 -20.39 -2.63
C VAL A 220 5.06 -19.12 -3.38
N ASN A 221 5.48 -18.06 -2.68
CA ASN A 221 5.77 -16.74 -3.24
C ASN A 221 4.62 -16.24 -4.13
N TYR A 222 3.39 -16.30 -3.61
CA TYR A 222 2.14 -16.13 -4.36
C TYR A 222 2.09 -14.86 -5.21
N PHE A 223 2.56 -13.73 -4.67
CA PHE A 223 2.50 -12.45 -5.35
C PHE A 223 3.57 -12.28 -6.43
N ASP A 224 4.63 -13.08 -6.42
CA ASP A 224 5.69 -13.05 -7.44
C ASP A 224 5.21 -13.63 -8.77
N ALA A 225 4.10 -14.40 -8.76
CA ALA A 225 3.48 -14.95 -9.97
C ALA A 225 2.70 -13.91 -10.78
N PHE A 226 2.49 -12.69 -10.26
CA PHE A 226 1.78 -11.64 -10.98
C PHE A 226 2.65 -11.03 -12.08
N ILE A 227 2.13 -10.99 -13.31
CA ILE A 227 2.84 -10.43 -14.46
C ILE A 227 2.62 -8.91 -14.51
N ILE A 228 3.52 -8.16 -13.87
CA ILE A 228 3.56 -6.69 -13.90
C ILE A 228 4.81 -6.28 -14.65
N LYS A 229 4.64 -5.60 -15.81
CA LYS A 229 5.77 -5.28 -16.72
C LYS A 229 6.73 -4.23 -16.15
N GLN A 230 6.25 -3.30 -15.35
CA GLN A 230 7.05 -2.21 -14.78
C GLN A 230 7.59 -2.65 -13.42
N GLU A 231 8.91 -2.73 -13.30
CA GLU A 231 9.60 -3.23 -12.11
C GLU A 231 9.22 -2.48 -10.84
N GLN A 232 9.15 -1.14 -10.89
CA GLN A 232 8.79 -0.32 -9.73
C GLN A 232 7.36 -0.59 -9.24
N ILE A 233 6.42 -0.87 -10.15
CA ILE A 233 5.04 -1.21 -9.80
C ILE A 233 4.97 -2.63 -9.22
N PHE A 234 5.72 -3.57 -9.82
CA PHE A 234 5.82 -4.93 -9.30
C PHE A 234 6.34 -4.93 -7.86
N LEU A 235 7.40 -4.18 -7.60
CA LEU A 235 7.98 -4.07 -6.26
C LEU A 235 7.04 -3.38 -5.26
N ALA A 236 6.43 -2.27 -5.65
CA ALA A 236 5.46 -1.58 -4.79
C ALA A 236 4.29 -2.52 -4.42
N PHE A 237 3.72 -3.21 -5.41
CA PHE A 237 2.62 -4.14 -5.22
C PHE A 237 3.02 -5.36 -4.37
N THR A 238 4.09 -6.06 -4.73
CA THR A 238 4.49 -7.29 -4.03
C THR A 238 4.92 -6.98 -2.59
N SER A 239 5.68 -5.92 -2.37
CA SER A 239 6.08 -5.49 -1.03
C SER A 239 4.88 -5.09 -0.18
N PHE A 240 3.91 -4.35 -0.75
CA PHE A 240 2.67 -4.02 -0.06
C PHE A 240 1.92 -5.28 0.38
N MET A 241 1.74 -6.22 -0.53
CA MET A 241 0.99 -7.45 -0.27
C MET A 241 1.69 -8.37 0.74
N TYR A 242 3.01 -8.57 0.60
CA TYR A 242 3.76 -9.39 1.57
C TYR A 242 3.84 -8.73 2.94
N ASN A 243 4.02 -7.43 3.04
CA ASN A 243 4.01 -6.72 4.32
C ASN A 243 2.65 -6.85 5.01
N ALA A 244 1.54 -6.73 4.25
CA ALA A 244 0.19 -6.94 4.78
C ALA A 244 -0.01 -8.37 5.31
N VAL A 245 0.38 -9.39 4.53
CA VAL A 245 0.32 -10.80 4.94
C VAL A 245 1.19 -11.08 6.16
N ASN A 246 2.42 -10.55 6.18
CA ASN A 246 3.34 -10.73 7.31
C ASN A 246 2.83 -10.06 8.59
N SER A 247 2.20 -8.90 8.48
CA SER A 247 1.57 -8.22 9.62
C SER A 247 0.46 -9.08 10.24
N VAL A 248 -0.41 -9.69 9.42
CA VAL A 248 -1.43 -10.66 9.87
C VAL A 248 -0.76 -11.90 10.48
N MET A 249 0.29 -12.42 9.85
CA MET A 249 1.03 -13.60 10.31
C MET A 249 1.61 -13.38 11.72
N TYR A 250 2.29 -12.26 11.97
CA TYR A 250 2.86 -11.95 13.30
C TYR A 250 1.78 -11.80 14.37
N THR A 251 0.67 -11.14 14.03
CA THR A 251 -0.47 -11.06 14.96
C THR A 251 -1.06 -12.43 15.27
N SER A 252 -1.17 -13.29 14.27
CA SER A 252 -1.67 -14.66 14.41
C SER A 252 -0.76 -15.51 15.30
N ILE A 253 0.55 -15.41 15.14
CA ILE A 253 1.55 -16.05 16.02
C ILE A 253 1.36 -15.55 17.47
N GLY A 254 1.18 -14.26 17.65
CA GLY A 254 0.91 -13.65 18.95
C GLY A 254 -0.34 -14.25 19.62
N LEU A 255 -1.45 -14.38 18.87
CA LEU A 255 -2.68 -14.99 19.39
C LEU A 255 -2.50 -16.45 19.80
N VAL A 256 -1.81 -17.25 18.97
CA VAL A 256 -1.49 -18.66 19.29
C VAL A 256 -0.63 -18.74 20.55
N THR A 257 0.38 -17.90 20.66
CA THR A 257 1.30 -17.86 21.81
C THR A 257 0.56 -17.51 23.10
N VAL A 258 -0.25 -16.43 23.08
CA VAL A 258 -1.06 -16.02 24.24
C VAL A 258 -2.04 -17.14 24.61
N GLY A 259 -2.71 -17.74 23.64
CA GLY A 259 -3.61 -18.84 23.84
C GLY A 259 -2.92 -20.08 24.48
N ALA A 260 -1.71 -20.42 24.01
CA ALA A 260 -0.91 -21.51 24.58
C ALA A 260 -0.51 -21.22 26.03
N VAL A 261 -0.10 -20.02 26.37
CA VAL A 261 0.21 -19.61 27.75
C VAL A 261 -1.02 -19.75 28.65
N LEU A 262 -2.19 -19.30 28.22
CA LEU A 262 -3.44 -19.43 28.98
C LEU A 262 -3.83 -20.90 29.16
N MET A 263 -3.56 -21.78 28.19
CA MET A 263 -3.81 -23.21 28.29
C MET A 263 -2.90 -23.87 29.34
N ILE A 264 -1.63 -23.47 29.39
CA ILE A 264 -0.68 -23.92 30.41
C ILE A 264 -1.14 -23.50 31.82
N ILE A 265 -1.52 -22.23 31.99
CA ILE A 265 -2.07 -21.70 33.25
C ILE A 265 -3.29 -22.51 33.68
N PHE A 266 -4.22 -22.77 32.77
CA PHE A 266 -5.38 -23.60 33.03
C PHE A 266 -4.97 -25.00 33.53
N SER A 267 -4.00 -25.65 32.88
CA SER A 267 -3.51 -26.98 33.25
C SER A 267 -2.92 -27.02 34.65
N ILE A 268 -2.11 -26.02 35.02
CA ILE A 268 -1.54 -25.88 36.38
C ILE A 268 -2.65 -25.69 37.43
N LEU A 269 -3.61 -24.80 37.14
CA LEU A 269 -4.72 -24.53 38.04
C LEU A 269 -5.64 -25.75 38.20
N LYS A 270 -5.77 -26.60 37.19
CA LYS A 270 -6.53 -27.84 37.23
C LYS A 270 -5.83 -28.87 38.09
N SER A 271 -4.52 -29.04 37.94
CA SER A 271 -3.70 -30.01 38.71
C SER A 271 -3.74 -29.74 40.22
N LYS A 272 -3.59 -28.45 40.63
CA LYS A 272 -3.63 -28.07 42.08
C LYS A 272 -4.94 -28.34 42.80
N LYS A 273 -6.04 -28.67 42.11
CA LYS A 273 -7.33 -29.03 42.76
C LYS A 273 -7.49 -30.54 42.96
N ASN A 274 -6.63 -31.33 42.32
CA ASN A 274 -6.69 -32.80 42.41
C ASN A 274 -5.70 -33.37 43.43
N ASN A 275 -4.87 -32.50 44.01
CA ASN A 275 -4.05 -32.77 45.22
C ASN A 275 -4.66 -32.04 46.41
#